data_fe079f359c15e6453dcc7fa8ed4b09a0
#
_entry.id   fe079f359c15e6453dcc7fa8ed4b09a0
#
_cell.length_a   1.000
_cell.length_b   1.000
_cell.length_c   1.000
_cell.angle_alpha   90.00
_cell.angle_beta   90.00
_cell.angle_gamma   90.00
#
_symmetry.space_group_name_H-M   'P 1'
#
loop_
_entity.id
_entity.type
_entity.pdbx_description
1 polymer ?
#
loop_
_entity_poly.entity_id
_entity_poly.type
_entity_poly.pdbx_seq_one_letter_code
_entity_poly.pdbx_strand_id
1 'polypeptide(L)'
;MKVLVPVDASIVALAPIEHLQALGASGVEIEVLLLNVQPRFHRHIAQFASRRARDLLRQERSQLAMARAIEALSRTRLRWRAFAEVGRPAERIAAVAERAQVDEIMMGVGRHPQWLRWINPSIAQGVIARTDIPVSVLARGQAGLLERYALPAGVAGLAALLLSAE
;
A
#
# COMPACT_ATOMS: atom_id res chain seq x y z
N MET A 1 -11.12 1.40 -13.09
CA MET A 1 -9.97 1.92 -12.31
C MET A 1 -9.19 0.74 -11.77
N LYS A 2 -7.87 0.71 -11.94
CA LYS A 2 -6.98 -0.33 -11.42
C LYS A 2 -6.14 0.25 -10.28
N VAL A 3 -6.20 -0.35 -9.10
CA VAL A 3 -5.56 0.18 -7.89
C VAL A 3 -4.59 -0.82 -7.31
N LEU A 4 -3.36 -0.38 -7.01
CA LEU A 4 -2.39 -1.17 -6.26
C LEU A 4 -2.53 -0.88 -4.76
N VAL A 5 -2.73 -1.93 -3.98
CA VAL A 5 -2.83 -1.86 -2.52
C VAL A 5 -1.70 -2.66 -1.89
N PRO A 6 -0.61 -2.01 -1.48
CA PRO A 6 0.44 -2.66 -0.71
C PRO A 6 -0.08 -3.02 0.69
N VAL A 7 0.15 -4.26 1.11
CA VAL A 7 -0.29 -4.76 2.41
C VAL A 7 0.83 -5.43 3.18
N ASP A 8 0.75 -5.29 4.49
CA ASP A 8 1.53 -6.04 5.46
C ASP A 8 0.58 -6.70 6.48
N ALA A 9 1.12 -7.33 7.51
CA ALA A 9 0.30 -7.95 8.55
C ALA A 9 -0.45 -6.94 9.44
N SER A 10 -0.28 -5.64 9.26
CA SER A 10 -0.90 -4.61 10.09
C SER A 10 -2.38 -4.40 9.77
N ILE A 11 -3.13 -3.99 10.79
CA ILE A 11 -4.57 -3.74 10.65
C ILE A 11 -4.87 -2.48 9.81
N VAL A 12 -3.92 -1.57 9.72
CA VAL A 12 -4.08 -0.32 8.95
C VAL A 12 -4.04 -0.55 7.45
N ALA A 13 -3.45 -1.66 7.01
CA ALA A 13 -3.48 -2.08 5.62
C ALA A 13 -4.91 -2.35 5.09
N LEU A 14 -5.91 -2.43 5.96
CA LEU A 14 -7.32 -2.60 5.57
C LEU A 14 -8.00 -1.28 5.18
N ALA A 15 -7.50 -0.12 5.59
CA ALA A 15 -8.15 1.16 5.29
C ALA A 15 -8.35 1.42 3.77
N PRO A 16 -7.38 1.15 2.89
CA PRO A 16 -7.60 1.21 1.44
C PRO A 16 -8.71 0.27 0.96
N ILE A 17 -8.79 -0.93 1.51
CA ILE A 17 -9.79 -1.93 1.11
C ILE A 17 -11.19 -1.47 1.50
N GLU A 18 -11.37 -0.98 2.73
CA GLU A 18 -12.64 -0.41 3.21
C GLU A 18 -13.09 0.76 2.31
N HIS A 19 -12.15 1.61 1.90
CA HIS A 19 -12.44 2.71 0.98
C HIS A 19 -12.85 2.22 -0.42
N LEU A 20 -12.11 1.27 -0.99
CA LEU A 20 -12.41 0.69 -2.31
C LEU A 20 -13.74 -0.07 -2.32
N GLN A 21 -14.13 -0.69 -1.21
CA GLN A 21 -15.45 -1.30 -1.05
C GLN A 21 -16.57 -0.27 -1.16
N ALA A 22 -16.42 0.87 -0.48
CA ALA A 22 -17.39 1.97 -0.56
C ALA A 22 -17.51 2.55 -1.97
N LEU A 23 -16.38 2.75 -2.66
CA LEU A 23 -16.37 3.21 -4.05
C LEU A 23 -17.00 2.18 -5.00
N GLY A 24 -16.71 0.90 -4.82
CA GLY A 24 -17.33 -0.16 -5.63
C GLY A 24 -18.84 -0.27 -5.41
N ALA A 25 -19.30 -0.04 -4.18
CA ALA A 25 -20.73 -0.01 -3.87
C ALA A 25 -21.46 1.18 -4.55
N SER A 26 -20.78 2.28 -4.84
CA SER A 26 -21.32 3.40 -5.62
C SER A 26 -21.29 3.19 -7.13
N GLY A 27 -20.94 1.99 -7.61
CA GLY A 27 -20.99 1.63 -9.02
C GLY A 27 -19.68 1.84 -9.79
N VAL A 28 -18.58 2.22 -9.14
CA VAL A 28 -17.27 2.35 -9.79
C VAL A 28 -16.69 0.97 -10.07
N GLU A 29 -16.31 0.70 -11.31
CA GLU A 29 -15.62 -0.53 -11.69
C GLU A 29 -14.16 -0.49 -11.24
N ILE A 30 -13.79 -1.38 -10.31
CA ILE A 30 -12.46 -1.39 -9.69
C ILE A 30 -11.83 -2.78 -9.81
N GLU A 31 -10.54 -2.79 -10.21
CA GLU A 31 -9.66 -3.95 -10.10
C GLU A 31 -8.59 -3.66 -9.05
N VAL A 32 -8.53 -4.50 -8.01
CA VAL A 32 -7.58 -4.37 -6.90
C VAL A 32 -6.40 -5.30 -7.11
N LEU A 33 -5.20 -4.75 -7.14
CA LEU A 33 -3.95 -5.50 -7.10
C LEU A 33 -3.39 -5.46 -5.68
N LEU A 34 -3.52 -6.55 -4.94
CA LEU A 34 -3.01 -6.69 -3.59
C LEU A 34 -1.55 -7.13 -3.64
N LEU A 35 -0.64 -6.33 -3.10
CA LEU A 35 0.79 -6.58 -3.12
C LEU A 35 1.37 -6.72 -1.72
N ASN A 36 2.03 -7.84 -1.44
CA ASN A 36 2.90 -7.96 -0.28
C ASN A 36 4.37 -7.95 -0.71
N VAL A 37 5.19 -7.08 -0.11
CA VAL A 37 6.62 -7.03 -0.38
C VAL A 37 7.39 -7.55 0.82
N GLN A 38 8.07 -8.68 0.63
CA GLN A 38 8.92 -9.28 1.64
C GLN A 38 10.36 -8.77 1.50
N PRO A 39 11.01 -8.34 2.61
CA PRO A 39 12.40 -7.94 2.57
C PRO A 39 13.31 -9.14 2.23
N ARG A 40 14.47 -8.83 1.65
CA ARG A 40 15.52 -9.86 1.48
C ARG A 40 16.03 -10.28 2.85
N PHE A 41 16.28 -11.58 3.01
CA PHE A 41 16.96 -12.06 4.22
C PHE A 41 18.38 -11.47 4.31
N HIS A 42 18.76 -11.09 5.52
CA HIS A 42 20.15 -10.69 5.78
C HIS A 42 21.12 -11.83 5.44
N ARG A 43 22.31 -11.48 4.98
CA ARG A 43 23.33 -12.44 4.56
C ARG A 43 23.60 -13.55 5.60
N HIS A 44 23.66 -13.17 6.87
CA HIS A 44 23.89 -14.12 7.97
C HIS A 44 22.80 -15.18 8.10
N ILE A 45 21.53 -14.81 7.88
CA ILE A 45 20.42 -15.78 7.90
C ILE A 45 20.42 -16.61 6.62
N ALA A 46 20.76 -16.00 5.50
CA ALA A 46 20.72 -16.63 4.20
C ALA A 46 21.74 -17.79 4.06
N GLN A 47 22.85 -17.78 4.80
CA GLN A 47 23.87 -18.84 4.74
C GLN A 47 23.51 -20.08 5.57
N PHE A 48 22.62 -19.98 6.56
CA PHE A 48 22.22 -21.10 7.42
C PHE A 48 20.90 -21.77 6.98
N ALA A 49 20.17 -21.20 6.04
CA ALA A 49 18.91 -21.74 5.55
C ALA A 49 19.01 -22.10 4.06
N SER A 50 18.51 -23.28 3.69
CA SER A 50 18.41 -23.68 2.29
C SER A 50 17.52 -22.69 1.50
N ARG A 51 17.71 -22.63 0.17
CA ARG A 51 16.86 -21.81 -0.71
C ARG A 51 15.37 -22.18 -0.51
N ARG A 52 15.07 -23.49 -0.48
CA ARG A 52 13.71 -24.00 -0.28
C ARG A 52 13.10 -23.56 1.07
N ALA A 53 13.86 -23.63 2.16
CA ALA A 53 13.38 -23.19 3.47
C ALA A 53 13.08 -21.68 3.50
N ARG A 54 13.91 -20.88 2.85
CA ARG A 54 13.68 -19.43 2.74
C ARG A 54 12.45 -19.10 1.91
N ASP A 55 12.19 -19.83 0.84
CA ASP A 55 11.04 -19.61 -0.04
C ASP A 55 9.74 -20.01 0.66
N LEU A 56 9.73 -21.14 1.39
CA LEU A 56 8.60 -21.54 2.23
C LEU A 56 8.29 -20.50 3.29
N LEU A 57 9.30 -20.03 4.02
CA LEU A 57 9.10 -19.01 5.05
C LEU A 57 8.56 -17.67 4.49
N ARG A 58 9.00 -17.27 3.29
CA ARG A 58 8.45 -16.10 2.59
C ARG A 58 7.00 -16.31 2.21
N GLN A 59 6.68 -17.48 1.68
CA GLN A 59 5.31 -17.82 1.29
C GLN A 59 4.38 -17.77 2.50
N GLU A 60 4.75 -18.39 3.62
CA GLU A 60 3.96 -18.35 4.86
C GLU A 60 3.77 -16.92 5.36
N ARG A 61 4.85 -16.14 5.45
CA ARG A 61 4.77 -14.73 5.88
C ARG A 61 3.90 -13.87 4.96
N SER A 62 3.98 -14.09 3.66
CA SER A 62 3.17 -13.37 2.69
C SER A 62 1.70 -13.76 2.80
N GLN A 63 1.39 -15.04 2.96
CA GLN A 63 0.01 -15.51 3.19
C GLN A 63 -0.58 -14.89 4.46
N LEU A 64 0.15 -14.90 5.57
CA LEU A 64 -0.28 -14.28 6.83
C LEU A 64 -0.48 -12.75 6.68
N ALA A 65 0.43 -12.09 5.98
CA ALA A 65 0.33 -10.64 5.76
C ALA A 65 -0.87 -10.25 4.91
N MET A 66 -1.26 -11.08 3.95
CA MET A 66 -2.38 -10.81 3.04
C MET A 66 -3.72 -11.39 3.52
N ALA A 67 -3.74 -12.31 4.48
CA ALA A 67 -4.94 -13.08 4.84
C ALA A 67 -6.16 -12.21 5.15
N ARG A 68 -5.99 -11.18 5.99
CA ARG A 68 -7.08 -10.26 6.36
C ARG A 68 -7.59 -9.44 5.17
N ALA A 69 -6.68 -9.01 4.32
CA ALA A 69 -7.00 -8.23 3.13
C ALA A 69 -7.75 -9.08 2.10
N ILE A 70 -7.31 -10.32 1.89
CA ILE A 70 -7.98 -11.30 1.03
C ILE A 70 -9.36 -11.63 1.57
N GLU A 71 -9.48 -11.87 2.88
CA GLU A 71 -10.78 -12.12 3.53
C GLU A 71 -11.74 -10.94 3.33
N ALA A 72 -11.27 -9.71 3.53
CA ALA A 72 -12.07 -8.52 3.30
C ALA A 72 -12.52 -8.40 1.84
N LEU A 73 -11.61 -8.59 0.88
CA LEU A 73 -11.91 -8.50 -0.56
C LEU A 73 -12.83 -9.64 -1.03
N SER A 74 -12.69 -10.86 -0.50
CA SER A 74 -13.52 -12.00 -0.88
C SER A 74 -15.00 -11.84 -0.54
N ARG A 75 -15.34 -10.93 0.38
CA ARG A 75 -16.71 -10.56 0.74
C ARG A 75 -17.31 -9.48 -0.16
N THR A 76 -16.55 -9.02 -1.17
CA THR A 76 -16.97 -7.97 -2.09
C THR A 76 -17.20 -8.52 -3.51
N ARG A 77 -17.78 -7.68 -4.38
CA ARG A 77 -17.88 -7.95 -5.81
C ARG A 77 -16.72 -7.38 -6.62
N LEU A 78 -15.72 -6.81 -5.95
CA LEU A 78 -14.55 -6.24 -6.62
C LEU A 78 -13.72 -7.35 -7.28
N ARG A 79 -13.19 -7.07 -8.44
CA ARG A 79 -12.16 -7.93 -9.06
C ARG A 79 -10.84 -7.68 -8.35
N TRP A 80 -10.16 -8.74 -7.93
CA TRP A 80 -8.88 -8.60 -7.27
C TRP A 80 -7.91 -9.74 -7.58
N ARG A 81 -6.64 -9.45 -7.46
CA ARG A 81 -5.54 -10.41 -7.55
C ARG A 81 -4.54 -10.11 -6.42
N ALA A 82 -3.94 -11.16 -5.85
CA ALA A 82 -2.95 -11.04 -4.80
C ALA A 82 -1.64 -11.71 -5.22
N PHE A 83 -0.53 -11.05 -4.95
CA PHE A 83 0.80 -11.58 -5.24
C PHE A 83 1.85 -11.00 -4.29
N ALA A 84 3.01 -11.65 -4.24
CA ALA A 84 4.12 -11.26 -3.40
C ALA A 84 5.37 -10.97 -4.23
N GLU A 85 6.13 -9.96 -3.81
CA GLU A 85 7.43 -9.59 -4.36
C GLU A 85 8.50 -9.63 -3.27
N VAL A 86 9.76 -9.72 -3.67
CA VAL A 86 10.90 -9.71 -2.75
C VAL A 86 11.82 -8.55 -3.08
N GLY A 87 12.11 -7.71 -2.10
CA GLY A 87 13.02 -6.57 -2.30
C GLY A 87 12.82 -5.45 -1.31
N ARG A 88 13.26 -4.26 -1.68
CA ARG A 88 12.99 -3.04 -0.93
C ARG A 88 11.56 -2.58 -1.18
N PRO A 89 10.73 -2.39 -0.14
CA PRO A 89 9.30 -2.13 -0.33
C PRO A 89 9.00 -0.98 -1.29
N ALA A 90 9.53 0.21 -1.06
CA ALA A 90 9.26 1.38 -1.89
C ALA A 90 9.63 1.17 -3.38
N GLU A 91 10.80 0.55 -3.63
CA GLU A 91 11.26 0.26 -5.00
C GLU A 91 10.34 -0.75 -5.69
N ARG A 92 9.91 -1.81 -4.96
CA ARG A 92 9.06 -2.85 -5.55
C ARG A 92 7.63 -2.38 -5.78
N ILE A 93 7.09 -1.59 -4.85
CA ILE A 93 5.75 -1.01 -5.00
C ILE A 93 5.69 -0.14 -6.25
N ALA A 94 6.63 0.81 -6.40
CA ALA A 94 6.69 1.68 -7.57
C ALA A 94 6.86 0.88 -8.88
N ALA A 95 7.84 -0.03 -8.94
CA ALA A 95 8.08 -0.85 -10.13
C ALA A 95 6.90 -1.76 -10.50
N VAL A 96 6.15 -2.29 -9.52
CA VAL A 96 4.94 -3.08 -9.78
C VAL A 96 3.81 -2.18 -10.29
N ALA A 97 3.63 -1.01 -9.71
CA ALA A 97 2.61 -0.06 -10.12
C ALA A 97 2.79 0.36 -11.60
N GLU A 98 4.00 0.71 -11.99
CA GLU A 98 4.37 1.04 -13.36
C GLU A 98 4.18 -0.14 -14.31
N ARG A 99 4.73 -1.32 -13.98
CA ARG A 99 4.61 -2.52 -14.82
C ARG A 99 3.16 -2.96 -15.01
N ALA A 100 2.34 -2.85 -13.98
CA ALA A 100 0.92 -3.19 -14.02
C ALA A 100 0.04 -2.09 -14.59
N GLN A 101 0.60 -0.90 -14.84
CA GLN A 101 -0.13 0.28 -15.31
C GLN A 101 -1.37 0.54 -14.46
N VAL A 102 -1.16 0.74 -13.15
CA VAL A 102 -2.25 1.07 -12.24
C VAL A 102 -2.56 2.56 -12.30
N ASP A 103 -3.82 2.90 -12.06
CA ASP A 103 -4.27 4.29 -12.04
C ASP A 103 -3.91 4.98 -10.72
N GLU A 104 -3.76 4.20 -9.63
CA GLU A 104 -3.51 4.74 -8.30
C GLU A 104 -2.85 3.69 -7.39
N ILE A 105 -2.04 4.17 -6.44
CA ILE A 105 -1.50 3.37 -5.34
C ILE A 105 -2.17 3.82 -4.04
N MET A 106 -2.85 2.93 -3.33
CA MET A 106 -3.49 3.25 -2.05
C MET A 106 -2.80 2.56 -0.89
N MET A 107 -2.34 3.35 0.07
CA MET A 107 -1.59 2.85 1.23
C MET A 107 -2.29 3.17 2.54
N GLY A 108 -2.38 2.19 3.45
CA GLY A 108 -2.88 2.41 4.80
C GLY A 108 -1.80 2.96 5.73
N VAL A 109 -2.14 3.93 6.58
CA VAL A 109 -1.25 4.45 7.62
C VAL A 109 -1.92 4.44 8.99
N GLY A 110 -1.12 4.21 10.05
CA GLY A 110 -1.58 4.31 11.43
C GLY A 110 -1.44 5.72 11.99
N ARG A 111 -2.38 6.12 12.86
CA ARG A 111 -2.35 7.43 13.54
C ARG A 111 -1.57 7.45 14.86
N HIS A 112 -1.15 6.30 15.39
CA HIS A 112 -0.52 6.22 16.71
C HIS A 112 1.00 6.43 16.63
N PRO A 113 1.60 7.28 17.52
CA PRO A 113 3.04 7.52 17.54
C PRO A 113 3.89 6.25 17.73
N GLN A 114 3.35 5.24 18.45
CA GLN A 114 4.03 3.97 18.67
C GLN A 114 4.06 3.08 17.41
N TRP A 115 3.16 3.28 16.45
CA TRP A 115 3.10 2.56 15.17
C TRP A 115 3.96 3.20 14.08
N LEU A 116 4.41 4.44 14.27
CA LEU A 116 5.40 5.10 13.40
C LEU A 116 6.72 4.30 13.28
N ARG A 117 6.97 3.35 14.16
CA ARG A 117 8.14 2.45 14.09
C ARG A 117 7.96 1.29 13.10
N TRP A 118 6.73 0.97 12.69
CA TRP A 118 6.42 -0.20 11.84
C TRP A 118 5.91 0.18 10.45
N ILE A 119 5.08 1.22 10.36
CA ILE A 119 4.78 1.82 9.05
C ILE A 119 5.77 2.97 8.91
N ASN A 120 6.86 2.63 8.29
CA ASN A 120 7.92 3.56 8.00
C ASN A 120 7.32 4.66 7.11
N PRO A 121 7.12 5.91 7.58
CA PRO A 121 6.71 7.01 6.71
C PRO A 121 7.64 7.09 5.48
N SER A 122 8.86 6.57 5.63
CA SER A 122 9.82 6.40 4.57
C SER A 122 9.37 5.50 3.42
N ILE A 123 8.43 4.54 3.63
CA ILE A 123 7.95 3.69 2.52
C ILE A 123 7.02 4.50 1.62
N ALA A 124 6.01 5.18 2.18
CA ALA A 124 5.10 6.01 1.39
C ALA A 124 5.86 7.15 0.68
N GLN A 125 6.71 7.88 1.41
CA GLN A 125 7.59 8.89 0.82
C GLN A 125 8.52 8.29 -0.24
N GLY A 126 9.07 7.10 0.03
CA GLY A 126 9.93 6.40 -0.90
C GLY A 126 9.20 5.93 -2.17
N VAL A 127 7.91 5.61 -2.11
CA VAL A 127 7.06 5.32 -3.26
C VAL A 127 6.79 6.60 -4.05
N ILE A 128 6.31 7.66 -3.38
CA ILE A 128 6.04 8.97 -4.01
C ILE A 128 7.26 9.52 -4.75
N ALA A 129 8.46 9.34 -4.19
CA ALA A 129 9.71 9.79 -4.82
C ALA A 129 10.15 8.95 -6.04
N ARG A 130 9.44 7.85 -6.39
CA ARG A 130 9.86 6.88 -7.42
C ARG A 130 8.84 6.62 -8.51
N THR A 131 7.67 7.23 -8.43
CA THR A 131 6.61 7.04 -9.44
C THR A 131 5.81 8.32 -9.61
N ASP A 132 5.33 8.54 -10.83
CA ASP A 132 4.39 9.63 -11.17
C ASP A 132 2.92 9.20 -10.96
N ILE A 133 2.69 7.93 -10.60
CA ILE A 133 1.35 7.41 -10.32
C ILE A 133 0.85 8.03 -9.00
N PRO A 134 -0.40 8.53 -8.96
CA PRO A 134 -1.01 9.07 -7.74
C PRO A 134 -0.92 8.10 -6.56
N VAL A 135 -0.50 8.60 -5.39
CA VAL A 135 -0.39 7.83 -4.15
C VAL A 135 -1.34 8.40 -3.11
N SER A 136 -2.38 7.67 -2.77
CA SER A 136 -3.31 8.00 -1.68
C SER A 136 -2.90 7.29 -0.40
N VAL A 137 -2.89 8.06 0.68
CA VAL A 137 -2.55 7.56 2.01
C VAL A 137 -3.79 7.65 2.90
N LEU A 138 -4.27 6.51 3.38
CA LEU A 138 -5.52 6.39 4.12
C LEU A 138 -5.26 6.00 5.57
N ALA A 139 -5.77 6.80 6.50
CA ALA A 139 -5.71 6.48 7.92
C ALA A 139 -6.97 5.71 8.35
N ARG A 140 -6.81 4.62 9.10
CA ARG A 140 -7.95 3.90 9.68
C ARG A 140 -8.62 4.76 10.77
N GLY A 141 -9.95 4.92 10.69
CA GLY A 141 -10.76 5.58 11.72
C GLY A 141 -11.40 6.91 11.35
N GLN A 142 -11.36 7.31 10.07
CA GLN A 142 -12.26 8.34 9.53
C GLN A 142 -12.73 7.91 8.14
N ALA A 143 -13.94 7.46 8.03
CA ALA A 143 -14.70 7.56 6.81
C ALA A 143 -14.88 9.06 6.52
N GLY A 144 -14.15 9.63 5.57
CA GLY A 144 -14.49 10.95 5.08
C GLY A 144 -13.43 12.03 4.92
N LEU A 145 -12.15 11.77 5.11
CA LEU A 145 -11.12 12.74 4.72
C LEU A 145 -10.09 12.12 3.78
N LEU A 146 -10.35 12.27 2.51
CA LEU A 146 -9.39 12.07 1.42
C LEU A 146 -8.38 13.23 1.46
N GLU A 147 -7.27 13.08 2.14
CA GLU A 147 -6.12 13.91 1.83
C GLU A 147 -5.46 13.33 0.58
N ARG A 148 -5.89 13.83 -0.58
CA ARG A 148 -5.20 13.63 -1.85
C ARG A 148 -3.93 14.46 -1.82
N TYR A 149 -2.81 13.86 -1.52
CA TYR A 149 -1.51 14.43 -1.89
C TYR A 149 -1.15 13.97 -3.30
N ALA A 150 -1.90 14.48 -4.28
CA ALA A 150 -1.43 14.52 -5.65
C ALA A 150 -0.58 15.81 -5.77
N LEU A 151 0.69 15.75 -5.46
CA LEU A 151 1.64 16.77 -5.87
C LEU A 151 2.34 16.27 -7.13
N PRO A 152 1.98 16.76 -8.33
CA PRO A 152 2.91 16.70 -9.43
C PRO A 152 4.14 17.52 -9.02
N ALA A 153 5.32 16.94 -9.24
CA ALA A 153 6.59 17.64 -9.02
C ALA A 153 6.57 18.94 -9.81
N GLY A 154 6.28 20.07 -9.16
CA GLY A 154 6.29 21.38 -9.81
C GLY A 154 5.43 22.48 -9.23
N VAL A 155 4.48 22.23 -8.33
CA VAL A 155 3.61 23.31 -7.78
C VAL A 155 3.47 23.17 -6.25
N ALA A 156 4.57 23.27 -5.54
CA ALA A 156 4.56 23.49 -4.10
C ALA A 156 4.74 24.99 -3.85
N GLY A 157 3.67 25.77 -3.77
CA GLY A 157 3.87 27.16 -3.45
C GLY A 157 2.70 28.09 -3.23
N LEU A 158 1.44 27.70 -3.44
CA LEU A 158 0.36 28.70 -3.42
C LEU A 158 -0.91 28.37 -2.60
N ALA A 159 -0.98 27.24 -1.93
CA ALA A 159 -2.19 26.91 -1.14
C ALA A 159 -2.08 27.20 0.37
N ALA A 160 -0.94 27.63 0.88
CA ALA A 160 -0.75 27.92 2.31
C ALA A 160 -1.04 29.39 2.71
N LEU A 161 -1.43 30.25 1.77
CA LEU A 161 -1.56 31.70 2.00
C LEU A 161 -2.99 32.22 2.04
N LEU A 162 -4.00 31.36 1.95
CA LEU A 162 -5.43 31.79 1.94
C LEU A 162 -6.25 31.40 3.18
N LEU A 163 -5.64 30.86 4.23
CA LEU A 163 -6.34 30.50 5.47
C LEU A 163 -5.88 31.29 6.72
N SER A 164 -5.26 32.46 6.52
CA SER A 164 -4.87 33.34 7.65
C SER A 164 -5.41 34.77 7.49
N ALA A 165 -6.61 34.92 6.93
CA ALA A 165 -7.30 36.19 6.92
C ALA A 165 -8.79 35.95 7.21
N GLU A 166 -9.12 35.80 8.50
CA GLU A 166 -10.29 36.30 9.23
C GLU A 166 -10.25 35.85 10.67
#